data_b386bb7231e162ea41f81d4b8e4ffaf2
#
_entry.id   b386bb7231e162ea41f81d4b8e4ffaf2
#
_cell.length_a   1.000
_cell.length_b   1.000
_cell.length_c   1.000
_cell.angle_alpha   90.00
_cell.angle_beta   90.00
_cell.angle_gamma   90.00
#
_symmetry.space_group_name_H-M   'P 1'
#
loop_
_entity.id
_entity.type
_entity.pdbx_description
1 polymer ?
#
loop_
_entity_poly.entity_id
_entity_poly.type
_entity_poly.pdbx_seq_one_letter_code
_entity_poly.pdbx_strand_id
1 'polypeptide(L)'
;IMGHRMADLDALGSAVGLLCLCRVKERPARIVIDLQKNACQSLIAELKAAPGCEDLFISGQDALVEADNRSLLIVVDTNRPEQVECRPLLESISRVAVIHHHRRAADYIEKVVLNLHEPFASSASELVTELLQYTVEAGDILPVEAQALLSGIVLDTKNFGVRTGSRT
;
A
#
# COMPACT_ATOMS: atom_id res chain seq x y z
N ILE A 1 -6.36 3.42 1.15
CA ILE A 1 -5.22 2.51 1.32
C ILE A 1 -4.29 3.15 2.34
N MET A 2 -3.72 2.38 3.27
CA MET A 2 -2.94 2.92 4.37
C MET A 2 -1.77 1.97 4.69
N GLY A 3 -0.55 2.51 4.77
CA GLY A 3 0.63 1.79 5.24
C GLY A 3 0.91 2.01 6.73
N HIS A 4 2.14 1.75 7.13
CA HIS A 4 2.61 2.08 8.48
C HIS A 4 3.04 3.55 8.61
N ARG A 5 3.10 4.04 9.85
CA ARG A 5 3.67 5.37 10.16
C ARG A 5 5.12 5.45 9.68
N MET A 6 5.52 6.62 9.18
CA MET A 6 6.82 6.83 8.54
C MET A 6 7.01 5.89 7.33
N ALA A 7 5.99 5.83 6.47
CA ALA A 7 5.97 4.98 5.30
C ALA A 7 7.30 5.00 4.55
N ASP A 8 7.78 3.84 4.19
CA ASP A 8 8.93 3.61 3.33
C ASP A 8 8.50 3.29 1.89
N LEU A 9 9.45 2.95 1.04
CA LEU A 9 9.18 2.68 -0.37
C LEU A 9 8.34 1.41 -0.58
N ASP A 10 8.38 0.43 0.33
CA ASP A 10 7.54 -0.77 0.19
C ASP A 10 6.09 -0.48 0.59
N ALA A 11 5.87 0.21 1.71
CA ALA A 11 4.53 0.65 2.10
C ALA A 11 3.90 1.58 1.05
N LEU A 12 4.65 2.54 0.49
CA LEU A 12 4.14 3.43 -0.55
C LEU A 12 3.97 2.72 -1.90
N GLY A 13 4.94 1.91 -2.32
CA GLY A 13 4.90 1.19 -3.59
C GLY A 13 3.72 0.24 -3.68
N SER A 14 3.50 -0.56 -2.62
CA SER A 14 2.34 -1.46 -2.53
C SER A 14 1.02 -0.69 -2.53
N ALA A 15 0.94 0.47 -1.84
CA ALA A 15 -0.25 1.32 -1.87
C ALA A 15 -0.54 1.90 -3.26
N VAL A 16 0.50 2.34 -4.00
CA VAL A 16 0.38 2.83 -5.38
C VAL A 16 -0.05 1.72 -6.33
N GLY A 17 0.48 0.51 -6.20
CA GLY A 17 0.02 -0.64 -6.99
C GLY A 17 -1.47 -0.95 -6.78
N LEU A 18 -1.98 -0.84 -5.55
CA LEU A 18 -3.41 -0.99 -5.27
C LEU A 18 -4.24 0.18 -5.81
N LEU A 19 -3.69 1.40 -5.85
CA LEU A 19 -4.34 2.52 -6.56
C LEU A 19 -4.48 2.23 -8.05
N CYS A 20 -3.45 1.65 -8.70
CA CYS A 20 -3.53 1.20 -10.09
C CYS A 20 -4.72 0.24 -10.28
N LEU A 21 -4.86 -0.77 -9.42
CA LEU A 21 -6.01 -1.68 -9.45
C LEU A 21 -7.34 -0.93 -9.31
N CYS A 22 -7.43 0.00 -8.35
CA CYS A 22 -8.64 0.79 -8.14
C CYS A 22 -8.97 1.66 -9.35
N ARG A 23 -7.97 2.32 -9.95
CA ARG A 23 -8.11 3.14 -11.15
C ARG A 23 -8.64 2.31 -12.33
N VAL A 24 -8.03 1.15 -12.61
CA VAL A 24 -8.45 0.25 -13.69
C VAL A 24 -9.87 -0.30 -13.48
N LYS A 25 -10.26 -0.52 -12.22
CA LYS A 25 -11.62 -0.97 -11.85
C LYS A 25 -12.61 0.19 -11.64
N GLU A 26 -12.22 1.42 -11.95
CA GLU A 26 -13.06 2.63 -11.78
C GLU A 26 -13.61 2.78 -10.35
N ARG A 27 -12.75 2.51 -9.36
CA ARG A 27 -13.07 2.66 -7.94
C ARG A 27 -12.28 3.82 -7.34
N PRO A 28 -12.95 4.82 -6.75
CA PRO A 28 -12.24 5.91 -6.09
C PRO A 28 -11.41 5.36 -4.93
N ALA A 29 -10.15 5.78 -4.86
CA ALA A 29 -9.26 5.38 -3.79
C ALA A 29 -8.21 6.47 -3.52
N ARG A 30 -7.72 6.53 -2.28
CA ARG A 30 -6.64 7.44 -1.87
C ARG A 30 -5.66 6.72 -0.95
N ILE A 31 -4.44 7.24 -0.89
CA ILE A 31 -3.39 6.79 0.04
C ILE A 31 -3.39 7.70 1.25
N VAL A 32 -3.61 7.11 2.43
CA VAL A 32 -3.51 7.80 3.71
C VAL A 32 -2.04 7.81 4.14
N ILE A 33 -1.44 9.01 4.21
CA ILE A 33 -0.03 9.19 4.52
C ILE A 33 0.23 10.60 5.10
N ASP A 34 1.13 10.70 6.08
CA ASP A 34 1.69 11.99 6.49
C ASP A 34 2.76 12.41 5.47
N LEU A 35 2.44 13.40 4.65
CA LEU A 35 3.33 13.88 3.59
C LEU A 35 4.64 14.51 4.11
N GLN A 36 4.72 14.84 5.40
CA GLN A 36 5.91 15.46 6.00
C GLN A 36 6.79 14.43 6.74
N LYS A 37 6.18 13.33 7.23
CA LYS A 37 6.86 12.33 8.05
C LYS A 37 6.90 10.97 7.38
N ASN A 38 7.57 10.89 6.25
CA ASN A 38 7.78 9.63 5.52
C ASN A 38 9.17 9.61 4.87
N ALA A 39 9.61 8.44 4.45
CA ALA A 39 10.90 8.25 3.79
C ALA A 39 10.82 8.34 2.25
N CYS A 40 9.65 8.71 1.68
CA CYS A 40 9.33 8.57 0.25
C CYS A 40 9.21 9.89 -0.50
N GLN A 41 9.81 10.98 -0.03
CA GLN A 41 9.61 12.33 -0.56
C GLN A 41 9.83 12.44 -2.08
N SER A 42 10.88 11.82 -2.61
CA SER A 42 11.17 11.84 -4.05
C SER A 42 10.07 11.16 -4.87
N LEU A 43 9.65 9.96 -4.46
CA LEU A 43 8.60 9.21 -5.15
C LEU A 43 7.24 9.92 -5.05
N ILE A 44 6.93 10.54 -3.91
CA ILE A 44 5.71 11.35 -3.74
C ILE A 44 5.72 12.55 -4.69
N ALA A 45 6.87 13.23 -4.86
CA ALA A 45 6.99 14.36 -5.78
C ALA A 45 6.77 13.91 -7.24
N GLU A 46 7.32 12.78 -7.63
CA GLU A 46 7.13 12.20 -8.97
C GLU A 46 5.66 11.80 -9.21
N LEU A 47 5.02 11.14 -8.23
CA LEU A 47 3.61 10.78 -8.30
C LEU A 47 2.71 12.01 -8.44
N LYS A 48 2.95 13.07 -7.66
CA LYS A 48 2.19 14.32 -7.77
C LYS A 48 2.37 15.05 -9.10
N ALA A 49 3.50 14.86 -9.77
CA ALA A 49 3.77 15.45 -11.08
C ALA A 49 3.19 14.62 -12.24
N ALA A 50 2.79 13.38 -11.98
CA ALA A 50 2.23 12.51 -13.02
C ALA A 50 0.76 12.89 -13.32
N PRO A 51 0.36 12.97 -14.60
CA PRO A 51 -1.02 13.29 -14.96
C PRO A 51 -2.02 12.29 -14.36
N GLY A 52 -3.11 12.81 -13.79
CA GLY A 52 -4.16 11.99 -13.17
C GLY A 52 -3.83 11.50 -11.76
N CYS A 53 -2.73 12.00 -11.17
CA CYS A 53 -2.27 11.61 -9.84
C CYS A 53 -2.32 12.76 -8.81
N GLU A 54 -3.04 13.84 -9.10
CA GLU A 54 -3.03 15.07 -8.30
C GLU A 54 -3.62 14.87 -6.89
N ASP A 55 -4.68 14.06 -6.77
CA ASP A 55 -5.46 13.86 -5.52
C ASP A 55 -5.27 12.46 -4.90
N LEU A 56 -4.10 11.85 -5.10
CA LEU A 56 -3.85 10.49 -4.59
C LEU A 56 -3.70 10.41 -3.07
N PHE A 57 -3.24 11.48 -2.44
CA PHE A 57 -2.84 11.49 -1.04
C PHE A 57 -3.84 12.22 -0.17
N ILE A 58 -4.08 11.68 1.03
CA ILE A 58 -4.99 12.26 2.01
C ILE A 58 -4.37 12.12 3.40
N SER A 59 -4.60 13.11 4.27
CA SER A 59 -4.21 12.98 5.68
C SER A 59 -5.10 11.98 6.43
N GLY A 60 -4.59 11.41 7.53
CA GLY A 60 -5.39 10.52 8.36
C GLY A 60 -6.65 11.18 8.93
N GLN A 61 -6.61 12.49 9.21
CA GLN A 61 -7.77 13.24 9.70
C GLN A 61 -8.83 13.43 8.63
N ASP A 62 -8.43 13.84 7.43
CA ASP A 62 -9.36 14.02 6.33
C ASP A 62 -9.96 12.67 5.89
N ALA A 63 -9.16 11.61 5.86
CA ALA A 63 -9.63 10.26 5.58
C ALA A 63 -10.67 9.78 6.60
N LEU A 64 -10.53 10.14 7.88
CA LEU A 64 -11.50 9.81 8.92
C LEU A 64 -12.84 10.54 8.72
N VAL A 65 -12.80 11.75 8.17
CA VAL A 65 -14.00 12.53 7.85
C VAL A 65 -14.69 12.00 6.58
N GLU A 66 -13.92 11.61 5.56
CA GLU A 66 -14.46 11.13 4.28
C GLU A 66 -14.96 9.69 4.33
N ALA A 67 -14.40 8.86 5.23
CA ALA A 67 -14.76 7.45 5.31
C ALA A 67 -16.22 7.24 5.73
N ASP A 68 -16.89 6.29 5.10
CA ASP A 68 -18.27 5.92 5.38
C ASP A 68 -18.43 4.41 5.58
N ASN A 69 -19.67 3.95 5.79
CA ASN A 69 -19.99 2.53 6.00
C ASN A 69 -19.79 1.64 4.76
N ARG A 70 -19.56 2.20 3.58
CA ARG A 70 -19.23 1.50 2.33
C ARG A 70 -17.74 1.45 2.06
N SER A 71 -16.95 2.19 2.82
CA SER A 71 -15.51 2.25 2.66
C SER A 71 -14.85 0.91 2.99
N LEU A 72 -13.83 0.55 2.22
CA LEU A 72 -12.90 -0.53 2.46
C LEU A 72 -11.53 0.07 2.80
N LEU A 73 -10.99 -0.24 3.97
CA LEU A 73 -9.63 0.10 4.31
C LEU A 73 -8.70 -1.06 3.91
N ILE A 74 -7.71 -0.78 3.07
CA ILE A 74 -6.65 -1.75 2.76
C ILE A 74 -5.39 -1.30 3.48
N VAL A 75 -4.94 -2.10 4.43
CA VAL A 75 -3.69 -1.89 5.16
C VAL A 75 -2.60 -2.68 4.44
N VAL A 76 -1.47 -2.01 4.15
CA VAL A 76 -0.33 -2.60 3.46
C VAL A 76 0.92 -2.54 4.31
N ASP A 77 1.79 -3.51 4.12
CA ASP A 77 3.14 -3.60 4.69
C ASP A 77 3.23 -3.57 6.22
N THR A 78 2.11 -3.73 6.90
CA THR A 78 2.07 -3.94 8.34
C THR A 78 0.84 -4.76 8.74
N ASN A 79 0.95 -5.48 9.85
CA ASN A 79 -0.18 -6.16 10.48
C ASN A 79 -0.44 -5.68 11.91
N ARG A 80 0.25 -4.62 12.36
CA ARG A 80 0.17 -4.13 13.73
C ARG A 80 -0.70 -2.88 13.85
N PRO A 81 -1.77 -2.91 14.67
CA PRO A 81 -2.65 -1.75 14.83
C PRO A 81 -1.96 -0.47 15.28
N GLU A 82 -0.93 -0.59 16.13
CA GLU A 82 -0.17 0.56 16.62
C GLU A 82 0.82 1.14 15.62
N GLN A 83 1.11 0.43 14.52
CA GLN A 83 2.05 0.88 13.50
C GLN A 83 1.38 1.55 12.30
N VAL A 84 0.07 1.37 12.11
CA VAL A 84 -0.62 1.99 10.98
C VAL A 84 -0.55 3.51 11.02
N GLU A 85 -0.61 4.15 9.87
CA GLU A 85 -0.53 5.60 9.71
C GLU A 85 -1.61 6.33 10.52
N CYS A 86 -2.84 5.83 10.51
CA CYS A 86 -3.96 6.41 11.24
C CYS A 86 -4.76 5.32 11.97
N ARG A 87 -4.46 5.11 13.24
CA ARG A 87 -5.17 4.14 14.08
C ARG A 87 -6.67 4.44 14.25
N PRO A 88 -7.11 5.69 14.48
CA PRO A 88 -8.54 5.99 14.54
C PRO A 88 -9.31 5.59 13.27
N LEU A 89 -8.69 5.74 12.09
CA LEU A 89 -9.29 5.29 10.83
C LEU A 89 -9.45 3.77 10.79
N LEU A 90 -8.44 3.01 11.23
CA LEU A 90 -8.53 1.56 11.33
C LEU A 90 -9.67 1.11 12.26
N GLU A 91 -9.86 1.81 13.38
CA GLU A 91 -10.90 1.49 14.37
C GLU A 91 -12.32 1.88 13.91
N SER A 92 -12.44 2.85 13.00
CA SER A 92 -13.72 3.36 12.49
C SER A 92 -14.31 2.55 11.34
N ILE A 93 -13.47 1.84 10.55
CA ILE A 93 -13.92 1.12 9.36
C ILE A 93 -14.11 -0.36 9.67
N SER A 94 -15.31 -0.87 9.38
CA SER A 94 -15.67 -2.28 9.65
C SER A 94 -15.12 -3.27 8.62
N ARG A 95 -14.81 -2.83 7.41
CA ARG A 95 -14.27 -3.67 6.33
C ARG A 95 -12.79 -3.35 6.14
N VAL A 96 -11.92 -4.21 6.65
CA VAL A 96 -10.47 -4.06 6.57
C VAL A 96 -9.89 -5.24 5.82
N ALA A 97 -9.02 -4.96 4.85
CA ALA A 97 -8.14 -5.93 4.21
C ALA A 97 -6.70 -5.66 4.64
N VAL A 98 -5.88 -6.69 4.77
CA VAL A 98 -4.47 -6.56 5.14
C VAL A 98 -3.61 -7.33 4.13
N ILE A 99 -2.58 -6.68 3.60
CA ILE A 99 -1.59 -7.27 2.69
C ILE A 99 -0.20 -7.01 3.27
N HIS A 100 0.49 -8.06 3.68
CA HIS A 100 1.82 -7.91 4.29
C HIS A 100 2.66 -9.18 4.18
N HIS A 101 3.98 -9.00 4.23
CA HIS A 101 4.95 -10.10 4.20
C HIS A 101 5.68 -10.30 5.55
N HIS A 102 5.47 -9.41 6.52
CA HIS A 102 6.11 -9.49 7.83
C HIS A 102 5.57 -10.66 8.66
N ARG A 103 6.40 -11.19 9.57
CA ARG A 103 5.94 -12.18 10.54
C ARG A 103 4.77 -11.63 11.35
N ARG A 104 3.79 -12.49 11.59
CA ARG A 104 2.61 -12.12 12.38
C ARG A 104 3.02 -11.68 13.77
N ALA A 105 2.59 -10.49 14.17
CA ALA A 105 2.78 -9.98 15.52
C ALA A 105 1.88 -10.69 16.53
N ALA A 106 2.16 -10.60 17.82
CA ALA A 106 1.24 -11.05 18.86
C ALA A 106 -0.05 -10.21 18.84
N ASP A 107 0.12 -8.88 18.71
CA ASP A 107 -0.98 -7.94 18.49
C ASP A 107 -1.07 -7.63 17.00
N TYR A 108 -2.00 -8.28 16.30
CA TYR A 108 -2.23 -8.08 14.87
C TYR A 108 -3.65 -7.59 14.61
N ILE A 109 -3.86 -7.02 13.42
CA ILE A 109 -5.19 -6.55 12.99
C ILE A 109 -6.09 -7.77 12.80
N GLU A 110 -7.08 -7.89 13.67
CA GLU A 110 -8.07 -8.96 13.66
C GLU A 110 -9.33 -8.59 12.88
N LYS A 111 -10.20 -9.56 12.64
CA LYS A 111 -11.53 -9.38 12.01
C LYS A 111 -11.48 -8.71 10.65
N VAL A 112 -10.51 -9.10 9.84
CA VAL A 112 -10.35 -8.60 8.47
C VAL A 112 -11.19 -9.40 7.47
N VAL A 113 -11.66 -8.71 6.40
CA VAL A 113 -12.40 -9.36 5.31
C VAL A 113 -11.46 -10.09 4.34
N LEU A 114 -10.19 -9.69 4.30
CA LEU A 114 -9.13 -10.34 3.54
C LEU A 114 -7.81 -10.21 4.32
N ASN A 115 -7.04 -11.28 4.39
CA ASN A 115 -5.66 -11.26 4.89
C ASN A 115 -4.75 -11.97 3.90
N LEU A 116 -4.02 -11.21 3.11
CA LEU A 116 -2.96 -11.73 2.25
C LEU A 116 -1.64 -11.61 3.00
N HIS A 117 -1.26 -12.71 3.64
CA HIS A 117 -0.04 -12.83 4.43
C HIS A 117 0.89 -13.88 3.83
N GLU A 118 2.00 -13.45 3.26
CA GLU A 118 3.02 -14.34 2.67
C GLU A 118 4.42 -13.97 3.18
N PRO A 119 4.90 -14.63 4.26
CA PRO A 119 6.18 -14.27 4.89
C PRO A 119 7.41 -14.66 4.05
N PHE A 120 7.22 -15.37 2.95
CA PHE A 120 8.28 -15.71 2.01
C PHE A 120 8.37 -14.76 0.81
N ALA A 121 7.40 -13.85 0.66
CA ALA A 121 7.52 -12.76 -0.31
C ALA A 121 8.63 -11.79 0.10
N SER A 122 9.29 -11.21 -0.87
CA SER A 122 10.37 -10.24 -0.61
C SER A 122 9.85 -8.95 0.00
N SER A 123 8.64 -8.54 -0.37
CA SER A 123 8.04 -7.25 -0.03
C SER A 123 6.51 -7.28 -0.18
N ALA A 124 5.81 -6.32 0.38
CA ALA A 124 4.40 -6.10 0.12
C ALA A 124 4.15 -5.66 -1.34
N SER A 125 5.07 -4.91 -1.92
CA SER A 125 5.05 -4.52 -3.34
C SER A 125 5.14 -5.73 -4.28
N GLU A 126 5.90 -6.77 -3.94
CA GLU A 126 5.89 -8.04 -4.68
C GLU A 126 4.50 -8.68 -4.66
N LEU A 127 3.87 -8.79 -3.47
CA LEU A 127 2.53 -9.36 -3.33
C LEU A 127 1.48 -8.59 -4.16
N VAL A 128 1.55 -7.27 -4.14
CA VAL A 128 0.65 -6.44 -4.94
C VAL A 128 0.95 -6.60 -6.44
N THR A 129 2.22 -6.70 -6.84
CA THR A 129 2.58 -6.96 -8.24
C THR A 129 2.01 -8.29 -8.72
N GLU A 130 2.10 -9.35 -7.91
CA GLU A 130 1.47 -10.64 -8.22
C GLU A 130 -0.07 -10.50 -8.36
N LEU A 131 -0.71 -9.75 -7.47
CA LEU A 131 -2.15 -9.50 -7.54
C LEU A 131 -2.53 -8.79 -8.85
N LEU A 132 -1.74 -7.81 -9.29
CA LEU A 132 -1.97 -7.08 -10.53
C LEU A 132 -1.87 -7.98 -11.76
N GLN A 133 -0.99 -8.96 -11.80
CA GLN A 133 -0.88 -9.92 -12.91
C GLN A 133 -2.18 -10.66 -13.23
N TYR A 134 -3.04 -10.86 -12.23
CA TYR A 134 -4.34 -11.54 -12.39
C TYR A 134 -5.53 -10.59 -12.58
N THR A 135 -5.33 -9.29 -12.38
CA THR A 135 -6.44 -8.34 -12.24
C THR A 135 -6.37 -7.15 -13.18
N VAL A 136 -5.21 -6.86 -13.74
CA VAL A 136 -4.91 -5.69 -14.56
C VAL A 136 -4.10 -6.12 -15.79
N GLU A 137 -4.39 -5.55 -16.95
CA GLU A 137 -3.56 -5.75 -18.15
C GLU A 137 -2.26 -4.95 -18.00
N ALA A 138 -1.14 -5.51 -18.46
CA ALA A 138 0.18 -4.86 -18.31
C ALA A 138 0.23 -3.45 -18.96
N GLY A 139 -0.54 -3.23 -20.02
CA GLY A 139 -0.63 -1.93 -20.70
C GLY A 139 -1.39 -0.86 -19.94
N ASP A 140 -2.13 -1.24 -18.90
CA ASP A 140 -2.90 -0.31 -18.06
C ASP A 140 -2.09 0.22 -16.87
N ILE A 141 -0.91 -0.37 -16.59
CA ILE A 141 -0.03 0.07 -15.52
C ILE A 141 0.78 1.29 -16.00
N LEU A 142 0.63 2.41 -15.32
CA LEU A 142 1.39 3.62 -15.64
C LEU A 142 2.88 3.44 -15.26
N PRO A 143 3.81 4.05 -15.99
CA PRO A 143 5.25 3.95 -15.68
C PRO A 143 5.59 4.32 -14.23
N VAL A 144 4.94 5.36 -13.67
CA VAL A 144 5.17 5.79 -12.29
C VAL A 144 4.64 4.78 -11.26
N GLU A 145 3.57 4.05 -11.59
CA GLU A 145 3.02 2.97 -10.74
C GLU A 145 3.97 1.77 -10.73
N ALA A 146 4.48 1.38 -11.90
CA ALA A 146 5.49 0.32 -12.00
C ALA A 146 6.79 0.68 -11.28
N GLN A 147 7.25 1.94 -11.40
CA GLN A 147 8.41 2.45 -10.68
C GLN A 147 8.20 2.40 -9.16
N ALA A 148 7.02 2.76 -8.67
CA ALA A 148 6.70 2.72 -7.25
C ALA A 148 6.77 1.29 -6.70
N LEU A 149 6.16 0.32 -7.38
CA LEU A 149 6.22 -1.10 -7.01
C LEU A 149 7.66 -1.62 -7.02
N LEU A 150 8.41 -1.33 -8.08
CA LEU A 150 9.82 -1.74 -8.17
C LEU A 150 10.66 -1.13 -7.06
N SER A 151 10.42 0.13 -6.69
CA SER A 151 11.15 0.79 -5.61
C SER A 151 10.96 0.10 -4.26
N GLY A 152 9.76 -0.40 -3.96
CA GLY A 152 9.49 -1.20 -2.77
C GLY A 152 10.25 -2.53 -2.78
N ILE A 153 10.18 -3.27 -3.88
CA ILE A 153 10.93 -4.52 -4.05
C ILE A 153 12.44 -4.31 -3.89
N VAL A 154 12.98 -3.27 -4.53
CA VAL A 154 14.42 -2.94 -4.47
C VAL A 154 14.85 -2.58 -3.05
N LEU A 155 14.03 -1.84 -2.29
CA LEU A 155 14.32 -1.49 -0.90
C LEU A 155 14.46 -2.75 -0.04
N ASP A 156 13.45 -3.61 -0.02
CA ASP A 156 13.37 -4.77 0.87
C ASP A 156 14.33 -5.88 0.49
N THR A 157 14.63 -6.01 -0.80
CA THR A 157 15.64 -6.97 -1.30
C THR A 157 17.06 -6.44 -1.23
N LYS A 158 17.28 -5.20 -0.77
CA LYS A 158 18.58 -4.51 -0.81
C LYS A 158 19.21 -4.63 -2.20
N ASN A 159 18.47 -4.15 -3.20
CA ASN A 159 18.87 -4.21 -4.61
C ASN A 159 19.08 -5.67 -5.10
N PHE A 160 18.10 -6.54 -4.82
CA PHE A 160 18.11 -7.97 -5.16
C PHE A 160 19.25 -8.77 -4.53
N GLY A 161 19.90 -8.25 -3.49
CA GLY A 161 20.98 -8.90 -2.77
C GLY A 161 20.53 -9.89 -1.69
N VAL A 162 19.31 -9.73 -1.17
CA VAL A 162 18.75 -10.56 -0.09
C VAL A 162 17.25 -10.76 -0.26
N ARG A 163 16.70 -11.77 0.42
CA ARG A 163 15.26 -12.05 0.47
C ARG A 163 14.59 -12.21 -0.90
N THR A 164 15.33 -12.51 -1.94
CA THR A 164 14.78 -12.82 -3.24
C THR A 164 14.23 -14.24 -3.25
N GLY A 165 13.00 -14.40 -3.70
CA GLY A 165 12.36 -15.70 -3.92
C GLY A 165 12.37 -16.08 -5.40
N SER A 166 11.70 -17.17 -5.73
CA SER A 166 11.52 -17.61 -7.13
C SER A 166 10.62 -16.69 -7.95
N ARG A 167 9.94 -15.75 -7.29
CA ARG A 167 8.98 -14.81 -7.89
C ARG A 167 9.52 -13.38 -7.98
N THR A 168 10.54 -13.07 -7.18
CA THR A 168 11.21 -11.76 -7.20
C THR A 168 12.14 -11.66 -8.42
#